data_4efb55c16f84b8be58fd208fe24064a2
#
_entry.id   4efb55c16f84b8be58fd208fe24064a2
#
_cell.length_a   1.000
_cell.length_b   1.000
_cell.length_c   1.000
_cell.angle_alpha   90.00
_cell.angle_beta   90.00
_cell.angle_gamma   90.00
#
_symmetry.space_group_name_H-M   'P 1'
#
loop_
_entity.id
_entity.type
_entity.pdbx_description
1 polymer ?
#
loop_
_entity_poly.entity_id
_entity_poly.type
_entity_poly.pdbx_seq_one_letter_code
_entity_poly.pdbx_strand_id
1 'polypeptide(L)'
;MIVELLLASHCRDCTTCQANGNCELQKLAVTLGIREVRFENTKEEQPLDMSSNCIVIDPNKCILCGQCVRACREISGTENLGLFGRGFGTLPVSAFDLPLNDSKCVSCGACVNVCPTGALVAKLPAVKNPPLPFVEESVVCGICSRKCAFKARKINGRVVKMIPTEISECCSLGLFGYPLRDN
;
A
#
# COMPACT_ATOMS: atom_id res chain seq x y z
N MET A 1 -16.72 -8.22 -15.89
CA MET A 1 -15.86 -9.42 -16.07
C MET A 1 -14.43 -9.21 -15.55
N ILE A 2 -13.59 -8.29 -16.08
CA ILE A 2 -12.19 -8.14 -15.62
C ILE A 2 -12.08 -7.86 -14.12
N VAL A 3 -12.82 -6.89 -13.60
CA VAL A 3 -12.83 -6.56 -12.17
C VAL A 3 -13.31 -7.73 -11.32
N GLU A 4 -14.26 -8.50 -11.81
CA GLU A 4 -14.77 -9.69 -11.15
C GLU A 4 -13.73 -10.82 -11.07
N LEU A 5 -12.91 -11.00 -12.12
CA LEU A 5 -11.78 -11.93 -12.09
C LEU A 5 -10.70 -11.48 -11.08
N LEU A 6 -10.40 -10.17 -11.00
CA LEU A 6 -9.51 -9.64 -9.99
C LEU A 6 -10.05 -9.89 -8.57
N LEU A 7 -11.36 -9.73 -8.37
CA LEU A 7 -12.02 -10.03 -7.09
C LEU A 7 -12.02 -11.52 -6.75
N ALA A 8 -12.11 -12.40 -7.75
CA ALA A 8 -12.04 -13.84 -7.55
C ALA A 8 -10.69 -14.27 -6.93
N SER A 9 -9.61 -13.69 -7.40
CA SER A 9 -8.25 -13.96 -6.92
C SER A 9 -7.84 -13.14 -5.68
N HIS A 10 -8.74 -12.32 -5.15
CA HIS A 10 -8.48 -11.43 -4.02
C HIS A 10 -9.13 -11.96 -2.74
N CYS A 11 -8.49 -11.80 -1.59
CA CYS A 11 -8.98 -12.31 -0.30
C CYS A 11 -10.33 -11.72 0.14
N ARG A 12 -10.80 -10.63 -0.43
CA ARG A 12 -12.10 -9.97 -0.18
C ARG A 12 -12.42 -9.63 1.29
N ASP A 13 -11.42 -9.72 2.17
CA ASP A 13 -11.56 -9.32 3.57
C ASP A 13 -11.40 -7.80 3.70
N CYS A 14 -12.39 -7.07 3.20
CA CYS A 14 -12.37 -5.61 3.22
C CYS A 14 -12.53 -5.04 4.63
N THR A 15 -13.21 -5.75 5.52
CA THR A 15 -13.50 -5.26 6.87
C THR A 15 -12.26 -5.17 7.75
N THR A 16 -11.28 -6.04 7.55
CA THR A 16 -10.00 -6.02 8.27
C THR A 16 -8.90 -5.30 7.51
N CYS A 17 -9.13 -4.99 6.22
CA CYS A 17 -8.15 -4.39 5.35
C CYS A 17 -7.87 -2.93 5.70
N GLN A 18 -6.59 -2.55 5.77
CA GLN A 18 -6.18 -1.15 6.01
C GLN A 18 -6.55 -0.21 4.85
N ALA A 19 -6.71 -0.73 3.63
CA ALA A 19 -7.13 0.06 2.47
C ALA A 19 -8.66 0.21 2.35
N ASN A 20 -9.45 -0.31 3.30
CA ASN A 20 -10.89 -0.19 3.28
C ASN A 20 -11.34 1.28 3.13
N GLY A 21 -12.28 1.52 2.22
CA GLY A 21 -12.75 2.88 1.90
C GLY A 21 -11.82 3.72 1.02
N ASN A 22 -10.58 3.24 0.76
CA ASN A 22 -9.59 3.91 -0.11
C ASN A 22 -8.95 2.95 -1.13
N CYS A 23 -9.59 1.83 -1.40
CA CYS A 23 -9.13 0.81 -2.34
C CYS A 23 -9.79 1.04 -3.71
N GLU A 24 -8.96 1.15 -4.75
CA GLU A 24 -9.46 1.35 -6.13
C GLU A 24 -10.26 0.14 -6.63
N LEU A 25 -9.84 -1.09 -6.26
CA LEU A 25 -10.59 -2.30 -6.60
C LEU A 25 -12.00 -2.29 -5.98
N GLN A 26 -12.10 -1.86 -4.71
CA GLN A 26 -13.37 -1.73 -4.01
C GLN A 26 -14.28 -0.68 -4.67
N LYS A 27 -13.73 0.48 -5.04
CA LYS A 27 -14.47 1.54 -5.75
C LYS A 27 -15.00 1.05 -7.09
N LEU A 28 -14.15 0.37 -7.88
CA LEU A 28 -14.54 -0.19 -9.16
C LEU A 28 -15.64 -1.25 -9.02
N ALA A 29 -15.55 -2.13 -8.01
CA ALA A 29 -16.57 -3.13 -7.74
C ALA A 29 -17.94 -2.49 -7.44
N VAL A 30 -17.95 -1.44 -6.62
CA VAL A 30 -19.17 -0.68 -6.29
C VAL A 30 -19.74 0.03 -7.54
N THR A 31 -18.88 0.73 -8.29
CA THR A 31 -19.29 1.47 -9.49
C THR A 31 -19.88 0.56 -10.57
N LEU A 32 -19.33 -0.66 -10.71
CA LEU A 32 -19.80 -1.65 -11.67
C LEU A 32 -20.96 -2.52 -11.14
N GLY A 33 -21.42 -2.29 -9.91
CA GLY A 33 -22.53 -3.03 -9.29
C GLY A 33 -22.24 -4.51 -9.07
N ILE A 34 -20.97 -4.90 -8.89
CA ILE A 34 -20.57 -6.29 -8.66
C ILE A 34 -20.93 -6.66 -7.22
N ARG A 35 -21.96 -7.47 -7.04
CA ARG A 35 -22.43 -7.96 -5.73
C ARG A 35 -21.93 -9.37 -5.44
N GLU A 36 -21.82 -10.18 -6.48
CA GLU A 36 -21.39 -11.57 -6.40
C GLU A 36 -20.22 -11.81 -7.36
N VAL A 37 -19.32 -12.69 -6.97
CA VAL A 37 -18.18 -13.12 -7.78
C VAL A 37 -18.46 -14.54 -8.25
N ARG A 38 -18.68 -14.72 -9.55
CA ARG A 38 -19.04 -15.98 -10.19
C ARG A 38 -17.88 -16.96 -10.34
N PHE A 39 -16.66 -16.45 -10.26
CA PHE A 39 -15.43 -17.24 -10.47
C PHE A 39 -14.87 -17.72 -9.15
N GLU A 40 -14.38 -18.98 -9.14
CA GLU A 40 -13.71 -19.55 -7.99
C GLU A 40 -12.29 -19.00 -7.85
N ASN A 41 -11.80 -18.90 -6.61
CA ASN A 41 -10.43 -18.56 -6.33
C ASN A 41 -9.53 -19.78 -6.57
N THR A 42 -8.60 -19.67 -7.49
CA THR A 42 -7.58 -20.70 -7.78
C THR A 42 -6.20 -20.32 -7.24
N LYS A 43 -6.06 -19.15 -6.61
CA LYS A 43 -4.79 -18.67 -6.05
C LYS A 43 -4.59 -19.26 -4.65
N GLU A 44 -3.45 -19.86 -4.41
CA GLU A 44 -3.04 -20.32 -3.08
C GLU A 44 -2.77 -19.12 -2.16
N GLU A 45 -3.16 -19.26 -0.89
CA GLU A 45 -2.89 -18.25 0.12
C GLU A 45 -1.38 -18.16 0.40
N GLN A 46 -0.87 -16.95 0.42
CA GLN A 46 0.55 -16.66 0.61
C GLN A 46 0.79 -16.00 1.97
N PRO A 47 1.93 -16.28 2.62
CA PRO A 47 2.27 -15.64 3.87
C PRO A 47 2.48 -14.13 3.69
N LEU A 48 2.16 -13.36 4.74
CA LEU A 48 2.44 -11.93 4.80
C LEU A 48 3.92 -11.71 5.12
N ASP A 49 4.56 -10.77 4.42
CA ASP A 49 5.86 -10.26 4.85
C ASP A 49 5.67 -9.06 5.80
N MET A 50 5.98 -9.29 7.06
CA MET A 50 5.95 -8.31 8.15
C MET A 50 7.35 -8.01 8.69
N SER A 51 8.40 -8.39 8.00
CA SER A 51 9.80 -8.23 8.45
C SER A 51 10.22 -6.77 8.56
N SER A 52 9.78 -5.91 7.62
CA SER A 52 10.09 -4.48 7.67
C SER A 52 9.44 -3.78 8.88
N ASN A 53 10.13 -2.76 9.42
CA ASN A 53 9.60 -1.92 10.49
C ASN A 53 8.51 -0.95 10.02
N CYS A 54 8.42 -0.66 8.72
CA CYS A 54 7.56 0.38 8.17
C CYS A 54 6.48 -0.14 7.21
N ILE A 55 6.72 -1.27 6.55
CA ILE A 55 5.91 -1.75 5.42
C ILE A 55 5.49 -3.20 5.65
N VAL A 56 4.26 -3.50 5.33
CA VAL A 56 3.72 -4.87 5.25
C VAL A 56 3.40 -5.18 3.80
N ILE A 57 3.79 -6.37 3.34
CA ILE A 57 3.41 -6.91 2.03
C ILE A 57 2.42 -8.04 2.25
N ASP A 58 1.22 -7.90 1.68
CA ASP A 58 0.19 -8.94 1.64
C ASP A 58 -0.07 -9.36 0.19
N PRO A 59 0.55 -10.46 -0.28
CA PRO A 59 0.39 -10.91 -1.66
C PRO A 59 -1.05 -11.32 -2.02
N ASN A 60 -1.87 -11.66 -1.02
CA ASN A 60 -3.26 -12.09 -1.21
C ASN A 60 -4.18 -10.92 -1.65
N LYS A 61 -3.73 -9.69 -1.45
CA LYS A 61 -4.40 -8.46 -1.85
C LYS A 61 -3.83 -7.84 -3.12
N CYS A 62 -2.87 -8.51 -3.75
CA CYS A 62 -2.20 -8.00 -4.93
C CYS A 62 -2.99 -8.31 -6.22
N ILE A 63 -3.22 -7.27 -7.03
CA ILE A 63 -3.85 -7.37 -8.36
C ILE A 63 -2.84 -7.37 -9.50
N LEU A 64 -1.55 -7.53 -9.21
CA LEU A 64 -0.46 -7.63 -10.18
C LEU A 64 -0.33 -6.43 -11.13
N CYS A 65 -0.70 -5.23 -10.70
CA CYS A 65 -0.64 -4.01 -11.52
C CYS A 65 0.79 -3.51 -11.80
N GLY A 66 1.80 -3.99 -11.07
CA GLY A 66 3.22 -3.65 -11.25
C GLY A 66 3.60 -2.23 -10.83
N GLN A 67 2.69 -1.41 -10.28
CA GLN A 67 2.99 -0.03 -9.90
C GLN A 67 4.09 0.07 -8.84
N CYS A 68 4.09 -0.83 -7.85
CA CYS A 68 5.11 -0.87 -6.79
C CYS A 68 6.51 -1.17 -7.35
N VAL A 69 6.61 -2.04 -8.34
CA VAL A 69 7.88 -2.38 -9.01
C VAL A 69 8.41 -1.16 -9.75
N ARG A 70 7.55 -0.50 -10.54
CA ARG A 70 7.94 0.75 -11.23
C ARG A 70 8.34 1.85 -10.25
N ALA A 71 7.57 2.07 -9.18
CA ALA A 71 7.90 3.08 -8.18
C ALA A 71 9.22 2.76 -7.45
N CYS A 72 9.50 1.48 -7.18
CA CYS A 72 10.76 1.07 -6.57
C CYS A 72 11.96 1.36 -7.48
N ARG A 73 11.80 1.16 -8.80
CA ARG A 73 12.84 1.43 -9.78
C ARG A 73 12.99 2.93 -10.09
N GLU A 74 11.89 3.61 -10.41
CA GLU A 74 11.91 4.96 -10.98
C GLU A 74 12.00 6.06 -9.92
N ILE A 75 11.46 5.81 -8.71
CA ILE A 75 11.41 6.80 -7.64
C ILE A 75 12.47 6.54 -6.59
N SER A 76 12.55 5.30 -6.11
CA SER A 76 13.51 4.91 -5.07
C SER A 76 14.90 4.65 -5.65
N GLY A 77 15.01 4.19 -6.89
CA GLY A 77 16.27 3.77 -7.51
C GLY A 77 16.88 2.51 -6.90
N THR A 78 16.19 1.84 -5.95
CA THR A 78 16.72 0.64 -5.29
C THR A 78 16.46 -0.64 -6.04
N GLU A 79 15.47 -0.65 -6.95
CA GLU A 79 15.03 -1.81 -7.73
C GLU A 79 14.79 -3.07 -6.89
N ASN A 80 14.37 -2.88 -5.64
CA ASN A 80 14.24 -3.98 -4.68
C ASN A 80 12.97 -4.82 -4.88
N LEU A 81 11.92 -4.29 -5.50
CA LEU A 81 10.67 -5.02 -5.75
C LEU A 81 10.61 -5.52 -7.18
N GLY A 82 10.17 -6.77 -7.34
CA GLY A 82 9.93 -7.42 -8.60
C GLY A 82 8.64 -8.23 -8.59
N LEU A 83 8.26 -8.77 -9.75
CA LEU A 83 7.25 -9.81 -9.86
C LEU A 83 7.94 -11.13 -10.09
N PHE A 84 7.68 -12.10 -9.26
CA PHE A 84 8.25 -13.44 -9.32
C PHE A 84 7.15 -14.47 -9.62
N GLY A 85 7.53 -15.58 -10.28
CA GLY A 85 6.59 -16.63 -10.64
C GLY A 85 5.91 -16.43 -11.99
N ARG A 86 4.91 -17.26 -12.27
CA ARG A 86 4.15 -17.26 -13.53
C ARG A 86 2.67 -17.52 -13.26
N GLY A 87 1.79 -16.97 -14.12
CA GLY A 87 0.34 -17.19 -14.04
C GLY A 87 -0.21 -16.83 -12.65
N PHE A 88 -0.99 -17.72 -12.08
CA PHE A 88 -1.61 -17.51 -10.76
C PHE A 88 -0.61 -17.51 -9.60
N GLY A 89 0.58 -18.10 -9.77
CA GLY A 89 1.67 -18.06 -8.80
C GLY A 89 2.54 -16.81 -8.88
N THR A 90 2.15 -15.79 -9.67
CA THR A 90 2.89 -14.53 -9.73
C THR A 90 2.67 -13.72 -8.45
N LEU A 91 3.76 -13.26 -7.84
CA LEU A 91 3.75 -12.52 -6.58
C LEU A 91 4.66 -11.29 -6.65
N PRO A 92 4.32 -10.19 -5.96
CA PRO A 92 5.26 -9.11 -5.70
C PRO A 92 6.22 -9.56 -4.58
N VAL A 93 7.49 -9.63 -4.88
CA VAL A 93 8.54 -10.05 -3.94
C VAL A 93 9.68 -9.03 -3.90
N SER A 94 10.45 -9.06 -2.84
CA SER A 94 11.72 -8.36 -2.76
C SER A 94 12.81 -9.08 -3.56
N ALA A 95 13.91 -8.40 -3.84
CA ALA A 95 15.04 -8.98 -4.55
C ALA A 95 15.51 -10.26 -3.86
N PHE A 96 15.72 -11.32 -4.67
CA PHE A 96 16.14 -12.66 -4.23
C PHE A 96 15.15 -13.37 -3.29
N ASP A 97 13.89 -12.94 -3.27
CA ASP A 97 12.84 -13.47 -2.38
C ASP A 97 13.21 -13.40 -0.88
N LEU A 98 14.04 -12.41 -0.52
CA LEU A 98 14.44 -12.18 0.86
C LEU A 98 13.32 -11.43 1.61
N PRO A 99 13.22 -11.61 2.94
CA PRO A 99 12.40 -10.74 3.77
C PRO A 99 12.75 -9.28 3.53
N LEU A 100 11.76 -8.38 3.57
CA LEU A 100 11.95 -6.98 3.19
C LEU A 100 13.04 -6.29 4.02
N ASN A 101 13.18 -6.68 5.30
CA ASN A 101 14.21 -6.17 6.20
C ASN A 101 15.64 -6.59 5.83
N ASP A 102 15.78 -7.77 5.21
CA ASP A 102 17.09 -8.33 4.81
C ASP A 102 17.48 -7.97 3.37
N SER A 103 16.60 -7.25 2.71
CA SER A 103 16.75 -6.81 1.32
C SER A 103 17.34 -5.39 1.23
N LYS A 104 17.55 -4.89 0.01
CA LYS A 104 18.02 -3.50 -0.23
C LYS A 104 16.93 -2.43 -0.01
N CYS A 105 15.83 -2.76 0.65
CA CYS A 105 14.73 -1.84 0.88
C CYS A 105 15.14 -0.69 1.83
N VAL A 106 15.00 0.54 1.37
CA VAL A 106 15.26 1.75 2.17
C VAL A 106 14.02 2.28 2.87
N SER A 107 12.92 1.52 2.86
CA SER A 107 11.64 1.88 3.50
C SER A 107 11.11 3.27 3.08
N CYS A 108 11.38 3.73 1.87
CA CYS A 108 10.96 5.06 1.40
C CYS A 108 9.43 5.22 1.34
N GLY A 109 8.66 4.12 1.23
CA GLY A 109 7.20 4.12 1.18
C GLY A 109 6.58 4.46 -0.18
N ALA A 110 7.37 4.65 -1.25
CA ALA A 110 6.85 4.91 -2.59
C ALA A 110 5.88 3.81 -3.05
N CYS A 111 6.23 2.55 -2.83
CA CYS A 111 5.39 1.39 -3.16
C CYS A 111 4.05 1.37 -2.40
N VAL A 112 4.04 1.83 -1.14
CA VAL A 112 2.81 1.95 -0.33
C VAL A 112 1.87 3.02 -0.88
N ASN A 113 2.43 4.14 -1.37
CA ASN A 113 1.63 5.25 -1.88
C ASN A 113 1.00 4.96 -3.25
N VAL A 114 1.65 4.16 -4.08
CA VAL A 114 1.14 3.82 -5.41
C VAL A 114 0.27 2.57 -5.44
N CYS A 115 0.23 1.80 -4.34
CA CYS A 115 -0.56 0.57 -4.31
C CYS A 115 -2.06 0.88 -4.35
N PRO A 116 -2.81 0.39 -5.37
CA PRO A 116 -4.23 0.68 -5.52
C PRO A 116 -5.11 -0.17 -4.60
N THR A 117 -4.52 -1.16 -3.93
CA THR A 117 -5.19 -2.09 -3.00
C THR A 117 -4.50 -2.10 -1.64
N GLY A 118 -4.83 -3.05 -0.79
CA GLY A 118 -4.19 -3.25 0.52
C GLY A 118 -2.98 -4.18 0.50
N ALA A 119 -2.40 -4.46 -0.69
CA ALA A 119 -1.27 -5.38 -0.80
C ALA A 119 0.03 -4.83 -0.20
N LEU A 120 0.22 -3.51 -0.24
CA LEU A 120 1.34 -2.81 0.38
C LEU A 120 0.78 -1.72 1.28
N VAL A 121 1.02 -1.83 2.57
CA VAL A 121 0.50 -0.92 3.58
C VAL A 121 1.56 -0.52 4.59
N ALA A 122 1.35 0.61 5.26
CA ALA A 122 2.18 1.02 6.38
C ALA A 122 1.97 0.09 7.59
N LYS A 123 3.05 -0.34 8.23
CA LYS A 123 3.01 -1.20 9.42
C LYS A 123 2.64 -0.46 10.70
N LEU A 124 2.84 0.86 10.74
CA LEU A 124 2.55 1.68 11.90
C LEU A 124 1.08 1.54 12.33
N PRO A 125 0.77 1.89 13.61
CA PRO A 125 -0.59 1.81 14.12
C PRO A 125 -1.51 2.62 13.23
N ALA A 126 -1.74 2.07 12.08
CA ALA A 126 -2.71 2.56 11.14
C ALA A 126 -4.03 2.48 11.90
N VAL A 127 -4.49 3.61 12.35
CA VAL A 127 -5.91 3.74 12.56
C VAL A 127 -6.50 3.19 11.26
N LYS A 128 -7.16 2.01 11.33
CA LYS A 128 -7.94 1.51 10.20
C LYS A 128 -8.60 2.74 9.60
N ASN A 129 -8.40 2.98 8.32
CA ASN A 129 -9.17 3.99 7.60
C ASN A 129 -10.62 3.46 7.55
N PRO A 130 -11.44 3.63 8.59
CA PRO A 130 -12.84 3.32 8.46
C PRO A 130 -13.42 4.31 7.46
N PRO A 131 -14.62 4.07 6.94
CA PRO A 131 -15.36 5.06 6.17
C PRO A 131 -15.81 6.22 7.09
N LEU A 132 -14.86 6.76 7.89
CA LEU A 132 -15.06 7.92 8.74
C LEU A 132 -14.71 9.16 7.95
N PRO A 133 -15.42 10.26 8.18
CA PRO A 133 -15.07 11.54 7.61
C PRO A 133 -13.64 11.90 8.02
N PHE A 134 -12.83 12.26 7.04
CA PHE A 134 -11.46 12.73 7.25
C PHE A 134 -11.30 14.14 6.69
N VAL A 135 -10.34 14.86 7.24
CA VAL A 135 -9.90 16.17 6.74
C VAL A 135 -8.52 16.00 6.13
N GLU A 136 -8.31 16.57 4.96
CA GLU A 136 -6.98 16.65 4.34
C GLU A 136 -6.42 18.06 4.48
N GLU A 137 -5.25 18.16 5.09
CA GLU A 137 -4.53 19.42 5.26
C GLU A 137 -3.17 19.35 4.58
N SER A 138 -2.77 20.43 3.91
CA SER A 138 -1.42 20.57 3.40
C SER A 138 -0.46 20.89 4.56
N VAL A 139 0.55 20.06 4.73
CA VAL A 139 1.57 20.22 5.76
C VAL A 139 2.97 20.18 5.17
N VAL A 140 3.88 20.91 5.78
CA VAL A 140 5.30 20.85 5.45
C VAL A 140 6.01 20.00 6.50
N CYS A 141 6.69 18.95 6.06
CA CYS A 141 7.45 18.09 6.97
C CYS A 141 8.61 18.86 7.58
N GLY A 142 8.63 18.96 8.91
CA GLY A 142 9.68 19.65 9.68
C GLY A 142 10.74 18.71 10.29
N ILE A 143 10.81 17.44 9.87
CA ILE A 143 11.73 16.45 10.46
C ILE A 143 13.18 16.70 10.03
N CYS A 144 13.39 17.14 8.81
CA CYS A 144 14.71 17.47 8.27
C CYS A 144 14.70 18.77 7.47
N SER A 145 15.87 19.22 7.01
CA SER A 145 16.04 20.47 6.25
C SER A 145 15.36 20.48 4.87
N ARG A 146 14.97 19.31 4.36
CA ARG A 146 14.35 19.18 3.02
C ARG A 146 12.95 19.79 2.94
N LYS A 147 12.22 19.89 4.04
CA LYS A 147 10.90 20.54 4.14
C LYS A 147 9.89 20.09 3.07
N CYS A 148 9.81 18.79 2.81
CA CYS A 148 8.91 18.23 1.80
C CYS A 148 7.46 18.55 2.11
N ALA A 149 6.65 18.75 1.06
CA ALA A 149 5.23 19.02 1.17
C ALA A 149 4.41 17.72 1.15
N PHE A 150 3.48 17.60 2.10
CA PHE A 150 2.59 16.46 2.22
C PHE A 150 1.14 16.92 2.39
N LYS A 151 0.21 16.05 2.03
CA LYS A 151 -1.18 16.11 2.50
C LYS A 151 -1.32 15.16 3.67
N ALA A 152 -1.61 15.70 4.84
CA ALA A 152 -1.92 14.91 6.03
C ALA A 152 -3.42 14.63 6.07
N ARG A 153 -3.79 13.36 6.08
CA ARG A 153 -5.17 12.94 6.32
C ARG A 153 -5.36 12.76 7.80
N LYS A 154 -6.32 13.50 8.37
CA LYS A 154 -6.63 13.49 9.80
C LYS A 154 -8.02 12.93 10.07
N ILE A 155 -8.14 12.10 11.10
CA ILE A 155 -9.41 11.61 11.66
C ILE A 155 -9.40 11.94 13.14
N ASN A 156 -10.41 12.66 13.61
CA ASN A 156 -10.51 13.13 15.01
C ASN A 156 -9.23 13.86 15.49
N GLY A 157 -8.65 14.68 14.62
CA GLY A 157 -7.44 15.45 14.92
C GLY A 157 -6.11 14.69 14.82
N ARG A 158 -6.13 13.37 14.66
CA ARG A 158 -4.92 12.55 14.53
C ARG A 158 -4.54 12.31 13.09
N VAL A 159 -3.25 12.40 12.78
CA VAL A 159 -2.73 12.06 11.45
C VAL A 159 -2.75 10.55 11.26
N VAL A 160 -3.55 10.10 10.30
CA VAL A 160 -3.70 8.66 9.97
C VAL A 160 -2.93 8.27 8.71
N LYS A 161 -2.67 9.22 7.82
CA LYS A 161 -1.91 8.98 6.59
C LYS A 161 -1.23 10.26 6.12
N MET A 162 0.03 10.10 5.68
CA MET A 162 0.78 11.12 4.95
C MET A 162 0.80 10.75 3.47
N ILE A 163 0.46 11.68 2.62
CA ILE A 163 0.46 11.51 1.17
C ILE A 163 1.42 12.56 0.63
N PRO A 164 2.52 12.19 -0.03
CA PRO A 164 3.45 13.16 -0.60
C PRO A 164 2.75 13.95 -1.70
N THR A 165 3.00 15.24 -1.78
CA THR A 165 2.48 16.07 -2.88
C THR A 165 3.11 15.66 -4.20
N GLU A 166 4.40 15.36 -4.17
CA GLU A 166 5.13 14.73 -5.28
C GLU A 166 5.66 13.36 -4.84
N ILE A 167 5.48 12.35 -5.67
CA ILE A 167 5.93 10.98 -5.37
C ILE A 167 7.44 10.90 -5.19
N SER A 168 8.20 11.76 -5.86
CA SER A 168 9.65 11.93 -5.68
C SER A 168 10.08 12.34 -4.27
N GLU A 169 9.16 12.89 -3.47
CA GLU A 169 9.39 13.29 -2.07
C GLU A 169 9.14 12.17 -1.05
N CYS A 170 8.86 10.94 -1.51
CA CYS A 170 8.69 9.80 -0.61
C CYS A 170 9.94 9.54 0.23
N CYS A 171 9.78 9.57 1.55
CA CYS A 171 10.82 9.14 2.49
C CYS A 171 10.20 8.51 3.74
N SER A 172 10.97 7.63 4.39
CA SER A 172 10.53 6.90 5.58
C SER A 172 10.15 7.84 6.74
N LEU A 173 10.93 8.90 6.96
CA LEU A 173 10.69 9.85 8.05
C LEU A 173 9.39 10.63 7.85
N GLY A 174 9.15 11.16 6.65
CA GLY A 174 7.93 11.94 6.36
C GLY A 174 6.68 11.08 6.37
N LEU A 175 6.73 9.88 5.79
CA LEU A 175 5.55 9.02 5.66
C LEU A 175 5.21 8.27 6.95
N PHE A 176 6.22 7.78 7.66
CA PHE A 176 6.01 6.91 8.82
C PHE A 176 6.39 7.59 10.13
N GLY A 177 7.36 8.50 10.14
CA GLY A 177 7.82 9.19 11.34
C GLY A 177 6.97 10.40 11.73
N TYR A 178 6.45 11.15 10.76
CA TYR A 178 5.62 12.33 11.05
C TYR A 178 4.35 11.98 11.84
N PRO A 179 3.55 10.96 11.47
CA PRO A 179 2.37 10.57 12.23
C PRO A 179 2.64 10.19 13.69
N LEU A 180 3.86 9.76 13.99
CA LEU A 180 4.24 9.38 15.36
C LEU A 180 4.58 10.59 16.24
N ARG A 181 4.97 11.71 15.63
CA ARG A 181 5.31 12.95 16.37
C ARG A 181 4.12 13.84 16.63
N ASP A 182 3.13 13.84 15.71
CA ASP A 182 1.98 14.71 15.74
C ASP A 182 0.76 14.10 16.47
N ASN A 183 0.86 12.87 16.92
CA ASN A 183 -0.14 12.16 17.69
C ASN A 183 0.32 11.97 19.14
#